data_d84f366af7ad645b715df66c0e0f8bd7
#
_entry.id   d84f366af7ad645b715df66c0e0f8bd7
#
_cell.length_a   1.000
_cell.length_b   1.000
_cell.length_c   1.000
_cell.angle_alpha   90.00
_cell.angle_beta   90.00
_cell.angle_gamma   90.00
#
_symmetry.space_group_name_H-M   'P 1'
#
loop_
_entity.id
_entity.type
_entity.pdbx_description
1 polymer ?
#
loop_
_entity_poly.entity_id
_entity_poly.type
_entity_poly.pdbx_seq_one_letter_code
_entity_poly.pdbx_strand_id
1 'polypeptide(L)'
;MRINASVFYGLYRPSECELRPYLRAKGVEEGKPSPYDEVIIELGRWHEERHLGEIGPFADLRTGTEDERIKRTIQAVQDGLPALYQPLFRMDAQVGGKPVTLVGEPDFLIKDTAGYRIRDAKIARRITEQAHPEILLQLGLYGWLYEQTFKTKPQRMEVLAGTGKLEEVPINFIKNALERIEYIVQLLRSDAEPFSPVGWTKCSTCGFNDLCWTTAVQSKNVATIPGVDQNLTRALREKGITKIDDLLREFDESKLANFQKPWGNKTQKVGKAAEKILRFSRALASGKEEVLQTPALPPSENYVMFDLEGLPPQLDELDKIYLWGLQVFGAKPSEYLGKIADIGPNGDRVGWDGFLEAAKSVFYTYGDVPFIHWTHYERTKVSAYVERYGDKDGVAERLKRNLVDLFPITQNSIALPIPSYSLKVVEKYIGYKRSQTEYGGDWAMAAFIKATETSDEDKRKELLESILTYNREDLAATWAVFEWLRTKKVT
;
A
#
# COMPACT_ATOMS: atom_id res chain seq x y z
N MET A 1 27.25 9.79 14.13
CA MET A 1 26.05 9.13 13.54
C MET A 1 26.12 9.29 12.04
N ARG A 2 25.87 8.20 11.32
CA ARG A 2 25.80 8.22 9.84
C ARG A 2 24.35 8.20 9.40
N ILE A 3 23.99 9.05 8.47
CA ILE A 3 22.64 9.16 7.89
C ILE A 3 22.75 9.20 6.37
N ASN A 4 22.03 8.33 5.69
CA ASN A 4 21.87 8.32 4.26
C ASN A 4 20.47 8.82 3.84
N ALA A 5 20.29 9.18 2.60
CA ALA A 5 19.05 9.75 2.09
C ALA A 5 17.85 8.79 2.21
N SER A 6 18.09 7.47 2.33
CA SER A 6 17.00 6.49 2.52
C SER A 6 16.29 6.63 3.88
N VAL A 7 16.82 7.42 4.82
CA VAL A 7 16.17 7.70 6.09
C VAL A 7 14.80 8.38 5.89
N PHE A 8 14.65 9.20 4.86
CA PHE A 8 13.38 9.82 4.53
C PHE A 8 12.33 8.77 4.14
N TYR A 9 12.73 7.77 3.32
CA TYR A 9 11.85 6.65 3.01
C TYR A 9 11.44 5.90 4.29
N GLY A 10 12.38 5.62 5.19
CA GLY A 10 12.10 4.97 6.47
C GLY A 10 11.09 5.74 7.34
N LEU A 11 11.09 7.08 7.27
CA LEU A 11 10.16 7.93 8.03
C LEU A 11 8.77 7.99 7.40
N TYR A 12 8.66 8.05 6.06
CA TYR A 12 7.40 8.32 5.36
C TYR A 12 6.72 7.09 4.76
N ARG A 13 7.39 5.94 4.67
CA ARG A 13 6.85 4.74 4.02
C ARG A 13 6.85 3.51 4.95
N PRO A 14 5.80 2.65 4.85
CA PRO A 14 4.57 2.77 4.03
C PRO A 14 3.60 3.85 4.52
N SER A 15 3.79 4.37 5.71
CA SER A 15 3.09 5.54 6.27
C SER A 15 4.07 6.34 7.12
N GLU A 16 3.77 7.62 7.37
CA GLU A 16 4.58 8.44 8.27
C GLU A 16 4.63 7.82 9.66
N CYS A 17 5.86 7.39 10.06
CA CYS A 17 6.10 6.62 11.27
C CYS A 17 7.48 6.94 11.83
N GLU A 18 7.53 7.56 12.99
CA GLU A 18 8.78 7.88 13.70
C GLU A 18 9.42 6.63 14.32
N LEU A 19 8.61 5.65 14.68
CA LEU A 19 9.07 4.43 15.32
C LEU A 19 9.94 3.58 14.38
N ARG A 20 9.62 3.54 13.07
CA ARG A 20 10.37 2.74 12.11
C ARG A 20 11.86 3.11 12.01
N PRO A 21 12.26 4.36 11.73
CA PRO A 21 13.68 4.75 11.71
C PRO A 21 14.32 4.65 13.10
N TYR A 22 13.57 4.87 14.17
CA TYR A 22 14.06 4.72 15.54
C TYR A 22 14.44 3.27 15.85
N LEU A 23 13.57 2.28 15.56
CA LEU A 23 13.85 0.86 15.77
C LEU A 23 15.07 0.40 14.97
N ARG A 24 15.17 0.82 13.71
CA ARG A 24 16.36 0.54 12.88
C ARG A 24 17.65 1.08 13.52
N ALA A 25 17.61 2.31 14.03
CA ALA A 25 18.77 2.93 14.68
C ALA A 25 19.15 2.25 16.02
N LYS A 26 18.19 1.63 16.69
CA LYS A 26 18.41 0.81 17.90
C LYS A 26 18.84 -0.63 17.59
N GLY A 27 19.01 -0.98 16.30
CA GLY A 27 19.46 -2.31 15.87
C GLY A 27 18.37 -3.39 15.92
N VAL A 28 17.11 -3.01 16.00
CA VAL A 28 16.00 -3.97 15.88
C VAL A 28 15.90 -4.43 14.43
N GLU A 29 15.93 -5.74 14.21
CA GLU A 29 15.87 -6.34 12.87
C GLU A 29 14.49 -6.11 12.26
N GLU A 30 14.47 -5.58 11.04
CA GLU A 30 13.26 -5.41 10.26
C GLU A 30 12.96 -6.69 9.47
N GLY A 31 11.69 -7.11 9.44
CA GLY A 31 11.25 -8.25 8.66
C GLY A 31 11.59 -8.11 7.17
N LYS A 32 11.66 -9.24 6.47
CA LYS A 32 11.97 -9.26 5.04
C LYS A 32 10.90 -8.51 4.24
N PRO A 33 11.27 -7.92 3.10
CA PRO A 33 10.31 -7.36 2.16
C PRO A 33 9.24 -8.38 1.76
N SER A 34 8.01 -7.92 1.56
CA SER A 34 6.97 -8.77 0.98
C SER A 34 7.31 -9.13 -0.48
N PRO A 35 6.73 -10.18 -1.06
CA PRO A 35 6.89 -10.48 -2.50
C PRO A 35 6.54 -9.30 -3.40
N TYR A 36 5.57 -8.49 -3.00
CA TYR A 36 5.21 -7.25 -3.70
C TYR A 36 6.31 -6.19 -3.60
N ASP A 37 6.87 -5.97 -2.41
CA ASP A 37 7.99 -5.01 -2.24
C ASP A 37 9.21 -5.42 -3.08
N GLU A 38 9.51 -6.72 -3.17
CA GLU A 38 10.58 -7.24 -4.03
C GLU A 38 10.36 -6.87 -5.50
N VAL A 39 9.12 -7.02 -6.00
CA VAL A 39 8.77 -6.63 -7.37
C VAL A 39 8.87 -5.11 -7.56
N ILE A 40 8.42 -4.30 -6.59
CA ILE A 40 8.56 -2.85 -6.65
C ILE A 40 10.02 -2.42 -6.75
N ILE A 41 10.90 -3.06 -5.99
CA ILE A 41 12.35 -2.82 -6.03
C ILE A 41 12.91 -3.18 -7.42
N GLU A 42 12.51 -4.32 -7.98
CA GLU A 42 12.95 -4.78 -9.29
C GLU A 42 12.45 -3.86 -10.42
N LEU A 43 11.19 -3.44 -10.39
CA LEU A 43 10.63 -2.47 -11.33
C LEU A 43 11.34 -1.11 -11.24
N GLY A 44 11.70 -0.69 -10.02
CA GLY A 44 12.50 0.54 -9.81
C GLY A 44 13.85 0.44 -10.50
N ARG A 45 14.55 -0.68 -10.34
CA ARG A 45 15.84 -0.94 -10.99
C ARG A 45 15.70 -0.93 -12.52
N TRP A 46 14.70 -1.58 -13.08
CA TRP A 46 14.50 -1.58 -14.55
C TRP A 46 14.14 -0.20 -15.11
N HIS A 47 13.37 0.59 -14.37
CA HIS A 47 13.05 1.96 -14.75
C HIS A 47 14.32 2.81 -14.82
N GLU A 48 15.22 2.67 -13.83
CA GLU A 48 16.53 3.33 -13.77
C GLU A 48 17.46 2.85 -14.91
N GLU A 49 17.59 1.52 -15.13
CA GLU A 49 18.42 0.94 -16.18
C GLU A 49 17.94 1.32 -17.60
N ARG A 50 16.64 1.38 -17.83
CA ARG A 50 16.08 1.85 -19.10
C ARG A 50 16.48 3.29 -19.37
N HIS A 51 16.36 4.15 -18.36
CA HIS A 51 16.77 5.54 -18.48
C HIS A 51 18.27 5.70 -18.69
N LEU A 52 19.08 4.87 -18.02
CA LEU A 52 20.53 4.83 -18.23
C LEU A 52 20.88 4.59 -19.71
N GLY A 53 20.15 3.70 -20.38
CA GLY A 53 20.30 3.42 -21.81
C GLY A 53 19.99 4.63 -22.73
N GLU A 54 19.20 5.59 -22.24
CA GLU A 54 18.82 6.82 -22.99
C GLU A 54 19.79 7.99 -22.80
N ILE A 55 20.61 7.98 -21.73
CA ILE A 55 21.45 9.12 -21.34
C ILE A 55 22.67 9.30 -22.27
N GLY A 56 23.10 8.25 -22.98
CA GLY A 56 24.30 8.26 -23.80
C GLY A 56 25.59 7.96 -23.00
N PRO A 57 26.76 8.42 -23.38
CA PRO A 57 28.02 8.11 -22.70
C PRO A 57 28.01 8.60 -21.25
N PHE A 58 28.31 7.73 -20.30
CA PHE A 58 28.36 8.02 -18.87
C PHE A 58 29.55 7.35 -18.17
N ALA A 59 29.95 7.91 -17.03
CA ALA A 59 30.89 7.27 -16.12
C ALA A 59 30.13 6.43 -15.08
N ASP A 60 30.38 5.13 -15.04
CA ASP A 60 29.83 4.24 -14.02
C ASP A 60 30.66 4.32 -12.73
N LEU A 61 30.04 4.76 -11.65
CA LEU A 61 30.71 5.01 -10.36
C LEU A 61 30.30 4.00 -9.27
N ARG A 62 29.61 2.92 -9.60
CA ARG A 62 29.13 1.91 -8.64
C ARG A 62 30.22 1.09 -7.98
N THR A 63 31.35 0.91 -8.63
CA THR A 63 32.42 0.01 -8.16
C THR A 63 33.49 0.72 -7.35
N GLY A 64 34.15 0.01 -6.45
CA GLY A 64 35.21 0.51 -5.58
C GLY A 64 34.75 0.77 -4.15
N THR A 65 35.70 1.15 -3.30
CA THR A 65 35.43 1.59 -1.94
C THR A 65 34.69 2.94 -1.93
N GLU A 66 34.06 3.28 -0.83
CA GLU A 66 33.36 4.57 -0.68
C GLU A 66 34.29 5.76 -0.97
N ASP A 67 35.51 5.75 -0.44
CA ASP A 67 36.48 6.84 -0.67
C ASP A 67 36.94 6.92 -2.13
N GLU A 68 37.11 5.79 -2.79
CA GLU A 68 37.43 5.74 -4.23
C GLU A 68 36.27 6.29 -5.08
N ARG A 69 35.05 5.87 -4.77
CA ARG A 69 33.84 6.36 -5.45
C ARG A 69 33.68 7.88 -5.32
N ILE A 70 33.87 8.42 -4.11
CA ILE A 70 33.81 9.87 -3.87
C ILE A 70 34.89 10.61 -4.68
N LYS A 71 36.14 10.14 -4.66
CA LYS A 71 37.24 10.73 -5.45
C LYS A 71 36.92 10.70 -6.94
N ARG A 72 36.43 9.58 -7.45
CA ARG A 72 36.04 9.46 -8.88
C ARG A 72 34.87 10.36 -9.21
N THR A 73 33.88 10.52 -8.32
CA THR A 73 32.77 11.47 -8.49
C THR A 73 33.29 12.89 -8.66
N ILE A 74 34.19 13.34 -7.79
CA ILE A 74 34.76 14.68 -7.83
C ILE A 74 35.56 14.88 -9.12
N GLN A 75 36.43 13.92 -9.46
CA GLN A 75 37.27 13.99 -10.67
C GLN A 75 36.41 14.04 -11.92
N ALA A 76 35.38 13.19 -12.04
CA ALA A 76 34.51 13.15 -13.22
C ALA A 76 33.74 14.48 -13.44
N VAL A 77 33.31 15.13 -12.35
CA VAL A 77 32.68 16.46 -12.44
C VAL A 77 33.70 17.53 -12.86
N GLN A 78 34.94 17.50 -12.32
CA GLN A 78 36.01 18.43 -12.70
C GLN A 78 36.44 18.27 -14.17
N ASP A 79 36.49 17.02 -14.64
CA ASP A 79 36.79 16.69 -16.03
C ASP A 79 35.62 17.05 -16.99
N GLY A 80 34.46 17.37 -16.41
CA GLY A 80 33.29 17.80 -17.17
C GLY A 80 32.64 16.67 -17.96
N LEU A 81 32.65 15.44 -17.47
CA LEU A 81 32.03 14.30 -18.14
C LEU A 81 30.52 14.52 -18.36
N PRO A 82 29.95 14.05 -19.49
CA PRO A 82 28.57 14.36 -19.86
C PRO A 82 27.52 13.80 -18.89
N ALA A 83 27.77 12.62 -18.33
CA ALA A 83 26.89 12.00 -17.33
C ALA A 83 27.68 11.10 -16.37
N LEU A 84 27.22 11.02 -15.13
CA LEU A 84 27.72 10.12 -14.10
C LEU A 84 26.55 9.29 -13.60
N TYR A 85 26.77 8.00 -13.48
CA TYR A 85 25.80 7.04 -12.94
C TYR A 85 26.20 6.63 -11.53
N GLN A 86 25.28 6.79 -10.60
CA GLN A 86 25.39 6.55 -9.16
C GLN A 86 26.66 7.20 -8.53
N PRO A 87 26.82 8.54 -8.70
CA PRO A 87 27.85 9.30 -8.02
C PRO A 87 27.60 9.29 -6.51
N LEU A 88 28.68 9.30 -5.72
CA LEU A 88 28.59 9.19 -4.26
C LEU A 88 29.12 10.47 -3.60
N PHE A 89 28.34 10.99 -2.65
CA PHE A 89 28.70 12.14 -1.81
C PHE A 89 28.72 11.76 -0.34
N ARG A 90 29.69 12.31 0.38
CA ARG A 90 29.77 12.22 1.84
C ARG A 90 30.25 13.55 2.41
N MET A 91 29.59 14.00 3.45
CA MET A 91 29.93 15.24 4.14
C MET A 91 29.74 15.10 5.65
N ASP A 92 30.77 15.46 6.42
CA ASP A 92 30.64 15.62 7.85
C ASP A 92 30.08 17.01 8.15
N ALA A 93 29.03 17.07 8.96
CA ALA A 93 28.30 18.28 9.28
C ALA A 93 27.92 18.34 10.77
N GLN A 94 27.65 19.54 11.25
CA GLN A 94 27.01 19.75 12.55
C GLN A 94 25.50 19.93 12.32
N VAL A 95 24.72 19.01 12.84
CA VAL A 95 23.25 19.03 12.73
C VAL A 95 22.66 19.13 14.13
N GLY A 96 21.95 20.24 14.44
CA GLY A 96 21.47 20.51 15.79
C GLY A 96 22.61 20.51 16.85
N GLY A 97 23.81 21.01 16.48
CA GLY A 97 24.99 21.03 17.33
C GLY A 97 25.64 19.65 17.57
N LYS A 98 25.29 18.64 16.78
CA LYS A 98 25.81 17.26 16.90
C LYS A 98 26.54 16.83 15.63
N PRO A 99 27.69 16.11 15.73
CA PRO A 99 28.42 15.61 14.59
C PRO A 99 27.62 14.50 13.89
N VAL A 100 27.42 14.64 12.57
CA VAL A 100 26.71 13.69 11.70
C VAL A 100 27.44 13.58 10.38
N THR A 101 27.61 12.36 9.87
CA THR A 101 28.07 12.09 8.52
C THR A 101 26.87 11.88 7.61
N LEU A 102 26.64 12.78 6.67
CA LEU A 102 25.58 12.71 5.67
C LEU A 102 26.11 12.07 4.39
N VAL A 103 25.34 11.14 3.82
CA VAL A 103 25.71 10.40 2.61
C VAL A 103 24.56 10.42 1.63
N GLY A 104 24.86 10.63 0.36
CA GLY A 104 23.88 10.63 -0.73
C GLY A 104 24.45 10.00 -1.99
N GLU A 105 23.62 9.23 -2.65
CA GLU A 105 23.91 8.53 -3.90
C GLU A 105 22.75 8.76 -4.86
N PRO A 106 22.73 9.89 -5.59
CA PRO A 106 21.75 10.10 -6.65
C PRO A 106 21.97 9.13 -7.80
N ASP A 107 20.91 8.80 -8.53
CA ASP A 107 21.03 7.88 -9.66
C ASP A 107 21.90 8.50 -10.75
N PHE A 108 21.72 9.81 -11.03
CA PHE A 108 22.48 10.48 -12.12
C PHE A 108 22.92 11.90 -11.75
N LEU A 109 24.12 12.26 -12.23
CA LEU A 109 24.50 13.65 -12.50
C LEU A 109 24.62 13.85 -14.00
N ILE A 110 23.89 14.79 -14.56
CA ILE A 110 23.89 15.06 -16.02
C ILE A 110 24.38 16.47 -16.26
N LYS A 111 25.45 16.63 -17.09
CA LYS A 111 26.02 17.91 -17.42
C LYS A 111 25.03 18.79 -18.20
N ASP A 112 24.93 20.03 -17.80
CA ASP A 112 24.18 21.08 -18.47
C ASP A 112 25.10 22.26 -18.78
N THR A 113 24.59 23.31 -19.39
CA THR A 113 25.38 24.48 -19.87
C THR A 113 26.21 25.16 -18.79
N ALA A 114 25.71 25.19 -17.53
CA ALA A 114 26.37 25.93 -16.43
C ALA A 114 26.70 25.04 -15.23
N GLY A 115 26.62 23.71 -15.35
CA GLY A 115 26.89 22.80 -14.23
C GLY A 115 26.26 21.42 -14.43
N TYR A 116 25.82 20.82 -13.35
CA TYR A 116 25.17 19.50 -13.39
C TYR A 116 23.75 19.55 -12.84
N ARG A 117 22.87 18.77 -13.45
CA ARG A 117 21.56 18.43 -12.93
C ARG A 117 21.66 17.16 -12.10
N ILE A 118 20.97 17.13 -10.97
CA ILE A 118 20.79 15.92 -10.18
C ILE A 118 19.49 15.29 -10.60
N ARG A 119 19.51 14.00 -10.98
CA ARG A 119 18.32 13.26 -11.38
C ARG A 119 18.24 11.93 -10.67
N ASP A 120 17.05 11.60 -10.16
CA ASP A 120 16.68 10.27 -9.69
C ASP A 120 15.57 9.69 -10.56
N ALA A 121 15.58 8.37 -10.76
CA ALA A 121 14.51 7.63 -11.40
C ALA A 121 13.60 6.99 -10.34
N LYS A 122 12.29 7.23 -10.41
CA LYS A 122 11.31 6.70 -9.46
C LYS A 122 10.10 6.17 -10.21
N ILE A 123 9.66 4.97 -9.90
CA ILE A 123 8.43 4.39 -10.50
C ILE A 123 7.14 5.10 -10.03
N ALA A 124 7.22 5.93 -9.00
CA ALA A 124 6.10 6.76 -8.56
C ALA A 124 5.63 7.66 -9.70
N ARG A 125 4.32 7.66 -9.95
CA ARG A 125 3.72 8.36 -11.09
C ARG A 125 3.33 9.80 -10.80
N ARG A 126 3.13 10.13 -9.51
CA ARG A 126 2.74 11.46 -9.05
C ARG A 126 3.69 11.90 -7.93
N ILE A 127 4.62 12.77 -8.26
CA ILE A 127 5.62 13.30 -7.33
C ILE A 127 5.13 14.65 -6.80
N THR A 128 4.59 14.65 -5.58
CA THR A 128 4.15 15.87 -4.88
C THR A 128 4.53 15.80 -3.41
N GLU A 129 4.57 16.93 -2.73
CA GLU A 129 4.87 16.99 -1.30
C GLU A 129 3.89 16.17 -0.44
N GLN A 130 2.62 16.07 -0.85
CA GLN A 130 1.61 15.28 -0.15
C GLN A 130 1.72 13.78 -0.46
N ALA A 131 2.08 13.42 -1.69
CA ALA A 131 2.14 12.02 -2.11
C ALA A 131 3.49 11.36 -1.81
N HIS A 132 4.59 12.07 -2.03
CA HIS A 132 5.96 11.56 -1.95
C HIS A 132 6.94 12.58 -1.37
N PRO A 133 6.74 13.05 -0.11
CA PRO A 133 7.66 13.99 0.54
C PRO A 133 9.08 13.42 0.63
N GLU A 134 9.22 12.11 0.81
CA GLU A 134 10.52 11.41 0.90
C GLU A 134 11.38 11.58 -0.35
N ILE A 135 10.78 11.56 -1.53
CA ILE A 135 11.50 11.73 -2.80
C ILE A 135 12.03 13.15 -2.91
N LEU A 136 11.20 14.14 -2.63
CA LEU A 136 11.58 15.56 -2.70
C LEU A 136 12.68 15.90 -1.69
N LEU A 137 12.57 15.37 -0.47
CA LEU A 137 13.58 15.55 0.59
C LEU A 137 14.91 14.84 0.23
N GLN A 138 14.84 13.67 -0.38
CA GLN A 138 15.99 12.92 -0.86
C GLN A 138 16.79 13.76 -1.89
N LEU A 139 16.10 14.31 -2.90
CA LEU A 139 16.72 15.20 -3.89
C LEU A 139 17.27 16.47 -3.22
N GLY A 140 16.56 17.03 -2.24
CA GLY A 140 17.01 18.18 -1.46
C GLY A 140 18.33 17.90 -0.73
N LEU A 141 18.48 16.73 -0.10
CA LEU A 141 19.74 16.33 0.53
C LEU A 141 20.87 16.14 -0.50
N TYR A 142 20.57 15.55 -1.65
CA TYR A 142 21.55 15.43 -2.73
C TYR A 142 21.99 16.80 -3.24
N GLY A 143 21.06 17.75 -3.38
CA GLY A 143 21.36 19.13 -3.75
C GLY A 143 22.28 19.82 -2.75
N TRP A 144 22.04 19.62 -1.45
CA TRP A 144 22.93 20.14 -0.41
C TRP A 144 24.32 19.51 -0.46
N LEU A 145 24.42 18.20 -0.57
CA LEU A 145 25.70 17.48 -0.65
C LEU A 145 26.51 17.92 -1.87
N TYR A 146 25.86 18.12 -3.01
CA TYR A 146 26.47 18.67 -4.21
C TYR A 146 27.02 20.08 -3.96
N GLU A 147 26.22 20.98 -3.38
CA GLU A 147 26.60 22.35 -3.07
C GLU A 147 27.79 22.40 -2.09
N GLN A 148 27.81 21.52 -1.07
CA GLN A 148 28.92 21.45 -0.15
C GLN A 148 30.21 20.92 -0.79
N THR A 149 30.08 19.98 -1.73
CA THR A 149 31.22 19.38 -2.42
C THR A 149 31.85 20.32 -3.44
N PHE A 150 31.02 20.95 -4.27
CA PHE A 150 31.51 21.76 -5.43
C PHE A 150 31.43 23.27 -5.21
N LYS A 151 30.91 23.73 -4.07
CA LYS A 151 30.73 25.15 -3.72
C LYS A 151 29.85 25.92 -4.70
N THR A 152 29.00 25.21 -5.42
CA THR A 152 28.02 25.75 -6.36
C THR A 152 26.73 24.91 -6.27
N LYS A 153 25.59 25.54 -6.48
CA LYS A 153 24.29 24.83 -6.50
C LYS A 153 24.17 23.95 -7.75
N PRO A 154 23.45 22.82 -7.66
CA PRO A 154 23.11 22.08 -8.86
C PRO A 154 22.26 22.94 -9.79
N GLN A 155 22.38 22.73 -11.08
CA GLN A 155 21.62 23.47 -12.09
C GLN A 155 20.12 23.24 -11.94
N ARG A 156 19.74 21.99 -11.68
CA ARG A 156 18.38 21.53 -11.38
C ARG A 156 18.43 20.29 -10.51
N MET A 157 17.34 20.04 -9.81
CA MET A 157 17.04 18.76 -9.19
C MET A 157 15.75 18.25 -9.84
N GLU A 158 15.76 17.02 -10.34
CA GLU A 158 14.65 16.48 -11.11
C GLU A 158 14.44 14.99 -10.86
N VAL A 159 13.21 14.53 -11.03
CA VAL A 159 12.82 13.12 -10.91
C VAL A 159 12.26 12.65 -12.24
N LEU A 160 12.79 11.54 -12.77
CA LEU A 160 12.14 10.80 -13.82
C LEU A 160 11.04 9.93 -13.19
N ALA A 161 9.80 10.38 -13.31
CA ALA A 161 8.64 9.67 -12.78
C ALA A 161 8.32 8.39 -13.57
N GLY A 162 7.57 7.47 -12.99
CA GLY A 162 7.08 6.25 -13.66
C GLY A 162 6.19 6.50 -14.88
N THR A 163 5.78 7.75 -15.12
CA THR A 163 5.11 8.20 -16.35
C THR A 163 6.07 8.47 -17.52
N GLY A 164 7.39 8.36 -17.30
CA GLY A 164 8.41 8.79 -18.25
C GLY A 164 8.61 10.31 -18.33
N LYS A 165 7.91 11.10 -17.51
CA LYS A 165 8.05 12.56 -17.46
C LYS A 165 9.10 12.96 -16.44
N LEU A 166 9.86 14.02 -16.78
CA LEU A 166 10.76 14.69 -15.85
C LEU A 166 9.98 15.74 -15.05
N GLU A 167 10.03 15.63 -13.73
CA GLU A 167 9.42 16.56 -12.80
C GLU A 167 10.52 17.30 -12.03
N GLU A 168 10.49 18.63 -12.04
CA GLU A 168 11.49 19.45 -11.35
C GLU A 168 11.19 19.54 -9.85
N VAL A 169 12.24 19.33 -9.04
CA VAL A 169 12.18 19.50 -7.59
C VAL A 169 12.65 20.91 -7.23
N PRO A 170 11.81 21.73 -6.59
CA PRO A 170 12.15 23.09 -6.23
C PRO A 170 13.39 23.16 -5.33
N ILE A 171 14.27 24.16 -5.57
CA ILE A 171 15.55 24.32 -4.86
C ILE A 171 15.39 24.54 -3.34
N ASN A 172 14.25 25.03 -2.89
CA ASN A 172 13.95 25.19 -1.46
C ASN A 172 13.90 23.86 -0.70
N PHE A 173 13.75 22.72 -1.39
CA PHE A 173 13.82 21.41 -0.75
C PHE A 173 15.21 21.09 -0.19
N ILE A 174 16.25 21.80 -0.60
CA ILE A 174 17.57 21.74 0.07
C ILE A 174 17.43 22.14 1.55
N LYS A 175 16.76 23.25 1.83
CA LYS A 175 16.51 23.71 3.20
C LYS A 175 15.57 22.76 3.94
N ASN A 176 14.49 22.35 3.30
CA ASN A 176 13.49 21.44 3.90
C ASN A 176 14.13 20.09 4.29
N ALA A 177 15.05 19.58 3.46
CA ALA A 177 15.78 18.33 3.76
C ALA A 177 16.67 18.48 5.00
N LEU A 178 17.39 19.59 5.14
CA LEU A 178 18.22 19.84 6.33
C LEU A 178 17.42 19.98 7.61
N GLU A 179 16.30 20.71 7.56
CA GLU A 179 15.37 20.83 8.69
C GLU A 179 14.81 19.46 9.10
N ARG A 180 14.47 18.64 8.12
CA ARG A 180 13.99 17.28 8.40
C ARG A 180 15.09 16.35 8.91
N ILE A 181 16.32 16.48 8.42
CA ILE A 181 17.48 15.75 8.96
C ILE A 181 17.76 16.13 10.43
N GLU A 182 17.66 17.41 10.76
CA GLU A 182 17.80 17.85 12.16
C GLU A 182 16.77 17.18 13.06
N TYR A 183 15.50 17.19 12.65
CA TYR A 183 14.44 16.49 13.34
C TYR A 183 14.73 14.98 13.50
N ILE A 184 15.16 14.32 12.43
CA ILE A 184 15.50 12.88 12.45
C ILE A 184 16.67 12.63 13.41
N VAL A 185 17.71 13.47 13.39
CA VAL A 185 18.86 13.32 14.32
C VAL A 185 18.42 13.40 15.77
N GLN A 186 17.52 14.34 16.10
CA GLN A 186 16.94 14.45 17.44
C GLN A 186 16.14 13.19 17.81
N LEU A 187 15.30 12.73 16.91
CA LEU A 187 14.49 11.52 17.05
C LEU A 187 15.36 10.28 17.33
N LEU A 188 16.36 10.02 16.48
CA LEU A 188 17.20 8.83 16.58
C LEU A 188 18.11 8.82 17.83
N ARG A 189 18.36 9.98 18.42
CA ARG A 189 19.14 10.13 19.65
C ARG A 189 18.29 10.17 20.92
N SER A 190 16.97 10.21 20.77
CA SER A 190 16.06 10.17 21.91
C SER A 190 16.21 8.85 22.68
N ASP A 191 16.21 8.94 24.02
CA ASP A 191 16.09 7.77 24.89
C ASP A 191 14.64 7.29 25.00
N ALA A 192 13.67 8.19 24.74
CA ALA A 192 12.26 7.86 24.75
C ALA A 192 11.85 7.32 23.37
N GLU A 193 11.25 6.14 23.38
CA GLU A 193 10.66 5.54 22.17
C GLU A 193 9.52 6.42 21.66
N PRO A 194 9.55 6.81 20.36
CA PRO A 194 8.50 7.61 19.77
C PRO A 194 7.21 6.82 19.63
N PHE A 195 6.09 7.48 19.85
CA PHE A 195 4.80 6.85 19.67
C PHE A 195 4.32 6.93 18.23
N SER A 196 4.16 5.77 17.62
CA SER A 196 3.51 5.64 16.31
C SER A 196 2.43 4.57 16.40
N PRO A 197 1.14 4.94 16.30
CA PRO A 197 0.06 3.98 16.42
C PRO A 197 0.03 3.05 15.21
N VAL A 198 -0.26 1.78 15.45
CA VAL A 198 -0.51 0.83 14.36
C VAL A 198 -1.74 1.24 13.54
N GLY A 199 -1.74 0.86 12.26
CA GLY A 199 -2.89 1.07 11.38
C GLY A 199 -3.03 -0.13 10.46
N TRP A 200 -4.21 -0.73 10.40
CA TRP A 200 -4.42 -1.99 9.67
C TRP A 200 -3.85 -1.94 8.24
N THR A 201 -4.32 -1.00 7.43
CA THR A 201 -3.85 -0.85 6.04
C THR A 201 -2.49 -0.14 5.94
N LYS A 202 -2.24 0.82 6.85
CA LYS A 202 -1.06 1.68 6.79
C LYS A 202 0.24 0.98 7.13
N CYS A 203 0.17 -0.06 7.97
CA CYS A 203 1.35 -0.81 8.42
C CYS A 203 1.49 -2.18 7.75
N SER A 204 0.57 -2.60 6.87
CA SER A 204 0.51 -3.97 6.31
C SER A 204 1.80 -4.38 5.59
N THR A 205 2.48 -3.46 4.91
CA THR A 205 3.75 -3.72 4.20
C THR A 205 4.99 -3.27 4.98
N CYS A 206 4.84 -2.86 6.25
CA CYS A 206 5.96 -2.47 7.09
C CYS A 206 6.64 -3.70 7.68
N GLY A 207 7.96 -3.84 7.54
CA GLY A 207 8.70 -4.98 8.11
C GLY A 207 8.65 -5.07 9.65
N PHE A 208 8.23 -4.01 10.35
CA PHE A 208 7.95 -4.06 11.80
C PHE A 208 6.47 -4.33 12.13
N ASN A 209 5.62 -4.61 11.13
CA ASN A 209 4.19 -4.78 11.35
C ASN A 209 3.88 -5.81 12.43
N ASP A 210 4.47 -7.00 12.35
CA ASP A 210 4.22 -8.09 13.29
C ASP A 210 4.62 -7.72 14.72
N LEU A 211 5.77 -7.07 14.90
CA LEU A 211 6.22 -6.60 16.21
C LEU A 211 5.26 -5.56 16.79
N CYS A 212 4.96 -4.52 16.02
CA CYS A 212 4.12 -3.41 16.47
C CYS A 212 2.67 -3.86 16.71
N TRP A 213 2.15 -4.70 15.82
CA TRP A 213 0.79 -5.20 15.92
C TRP A 213 0.61 -6.14 17.11
N THR A 214 1.54 -7.08 17.30
CA THR A 214 1.55 -7.98 18.47
C THR A 214 1.58 -7.19 19.78
N THR A 215 2.44 -6.17 19.88
CA THR A 215 2.51 -5.30 21.05
C THR A 215 1.20 -4.55 21.29
N ALA A 216 0.57 -4.03 20.23
CA ALA A 216 -0.70 -3.31 20.32
C ALA A 216 -1.84 -4.24 20.78
N VAL A 217 -1.90 -5.47 20.27
CA VAL A 217 -2.91 -6.47 20.68
C VAL A 217 -2.69 -6.89 22.14
N GLN A 218 -1.48 -7.24 22.52
CA GLN A 218 -1.15 -7.65 23.92
C GLN A 218 -1.47 -6.55 24.93
N SER A 219 -1.22 -5.28 24.57
CA SER A 219 -1.55 -4.14 25.44
C SER A 219 -3.01 -3.71 25.37
N LYS A 220 -3.87 -4.37 24.58
CA LYS A 220 -5.27 -3.99 24.29
C LYS A 220 -5.39 -2.55 23.84
N ASN A 221 -4.48 -2.10 22.96
CA ASN A 221 -4.42 -0.73 22.49
C ASN A 221 -5.66 -0.36 21.68
N VAL A 222 -6.16 0.87 21.83
CA VAL A 222 -7.30 1.40 21.06
C VAL A 222 -7.08 1.37 19.55
N ALA A 223 -5.83 1.42 19.09
CA ALA A 223 -5.48 1.31 17.67
C ALA A 223 -5.87 -0.03 17.03
N THR A 224 -6.15 -1.07 17.83
CA THR A 224 -6.58 -2.39 17.35
C THR A 224 -8.08 -2.51 17.10
N ILE A 225 -8.84 -1.47 17.45
CA ILE A 225 -10.30 -1.45 17.27
C ILE A 225 -10.62 -1.15 15.80
N PRO A 226 -11.43 -1.98 15.10
CA PRO A 226 -11.91 -1.64 13.77
C PRO A 226 -12.59 -0.27 13.71
N GLY A 227 -12.15 0.57 12.76
CA GLY A 227 -12.64 1.96 12.62
C GLY A 227 -11.87 3.02 13.42
N VAL A 228 -10.94 2.64 14.28
CA VAL A 228 -10.02 3.56 14.95
C VAL A 228 -8.76 3.71 14.07
N ASP A 229 -8.67 4.84 13.39
CA ASP A 229 -7.48 5.17 12.58
C ASP A 229 -6.34 5.76 13.42
N GLN A 230 -5.17 5.92 12.81
CA GLN A 230 -3.99 6.46 13.50
C GLN A 230 -4.23 7.88 14.06
N ASN A 231 -5.01 8.71 13.39
CA ASN A 231 -5.30 10.07 13.85
C ASN A 231 -6.23 10.06 15.08
N LEU A 232 -7.24 9.20 15.08
CA LEU A 232 -8.10 9.02 16.25
C LEU A 232 -7.30 8.43 17.41
N THR A 233 -6.42 7.49 17.16
CA THR A 233 -5.54 6.92 18.19
C THR A 233 -4.66 7.99 18.84
N ARG A 234 -4.05 8.88 18.06
CA ARG A 234 -3.25 10.00 18.59
C ARG A 234 -4.11 10.93 19.45
N ALA A 235 -5.26 11.34 18.96
CA ALA A 235 -6.19 12.21 19.68
C ALA A 235 -6.71 11.61 21.00
N LEU A 236 -7.00 10.30 21.02
CA LEU A 236 -7.37 9.57 22.23
C LEU A 236 -6.22 9.53 23.23
N ARG A 237 -5.00 9.25 22.77
CA ARG A 237 -3.80 9.24 23.63
C ARG A 237 -3.54 10.60 24.29
N GLU A 238 -3.74 11.72 23.60
CA GLU A 238 -3.63 13.07 24.16
C GLU A 238 -4.59 13.30 25.34
N LYS A 239 -5.68 12.53 25.41
CA LYS A 239 -6.63 12.48 26.52
C LYS A 239 -6.32 11.40 27.56
N GLY A 240 -5.17 10.72 27.44
CA GLY A 240 -4.78 9.63 28.33
C GLY A 240 -5.47 8.29 28.03
N ILE A 241 -6.20 8.17 26.91
CA ILE A 241 -6.95 6.98 26.52
C ILE A 241 -6.08 6.17 25.57
N THR A 242 -5.53 5.08 26.08
CA THR A 242 -4.62 4.21 25.32
C THR A 242 -5.13 2.78 25.16
N LYS A 243 -6.00 2.33 26.05
CA LYS A 243 -6.54 0.97 26.07
C LYS A 243 -8.01 0.93 25.76
N ILE A 244 -8.48 -0.21 25.26
CA ILE A 244 -9.89 -0.47 24.96
C ILE A 244 -10.76 -0.24 26.19
N ASP A 245 -10.32 -0.71 27.38
CA ASP A 245 -11.06 -0.55 28.62
C ASP A 245 -11.18 0.92 29.05
N ASP A 246 -10.15 1.75 28.77
CA ASP A 246 -10.21 3.20 29.03
C ASP A 246 -11.26 3.87 28.12
N LEU A 247 -11.29 3.49 26.84
CA LEU A 247 -12.27 4.00 25.90
C LEU A 247 -13.69 3.70 26.34
N LEU A 248 -13.95 2.44 26.74
CA LEU A 248 -15.28 1.99 27.19
C LEU A 248 -15.72 2.64 28.50
N ARG A 249 -14.78 3.02 29.39
CA ARG A 249 -15.06 3.70 30.64
C ARG A 249 -15.40 5.18 30.44
N GLU A 250 -14.64 5.86 29.55
CA GLU A 250 -14.72 7.32 29.39
C GLU A 250 -15.78 7.78 28.40
N PHE A 251 -16.12 6.94 27.40
CA PHE A 251 -17.01 7.31 26.30
C PHE A 251 -18.30 6.48 26.26
N ASP A 252 -19.40 7.18 26.18
CA ASP A 252 -20.63 6.72 25.56
C ASP A 252 -20.66 7.11 24.07
N GLU A 253 -21.70 6.70 23.37
CA GLU A 253 -21.85 6.96 21.94
C GLU A 253 -21.88 8.47 21.63
N SER A 254 -22.64 9.26 22.41
CA SER A 254 -22.75 10.70 22.19
C SER A 254 -21.44 11.45 22.40
N LYS A 255 -20.71 11.09 23.46
CA LYS A 255 -19.39 11.66 23.74
C LYS A 255 -18.40 11.32 22.65
N LEU A 256 -18.35 10.04 22.22
CA LEU A 256 -17.42 9.61 21.17
C LEU A 256 -17.80 10.20 19.81
N ALA A 257 -19.09 10.30 19.48
CA ALA A 257 -19.54 10.91 18.24
C ALA A 257 -19.12 12.39 18.12
N ASN A 258 -19.09 13.11 19.25
CA ASN A 258 -18.67 14.50 19.30
C ASN A 258 -17.15 14.69 19.48
N PHE A 259 -16.41 13.60 19.74
CA PHE A 259 -14.98 13.67 19.88
C PHE A 259 -14.31 14.05 18.54
N GLN A 260 -13.32 14.94 18.62
CA GLN A 260 -12.64 15.46 17.44
C GLN A 260 -11.27 14.81 17.25
N LYS A 261 -10.95 14.51 15.99
CA LYS A 261 -9.64 14.01 15.56
C LYS A 261 -9.06 14.90 14.46
N PRO A 262 -7.74 14.96 14.29
CA PRO A 262 -7.10 15.62 13.16
C PRO A 262 -7.54 15.03 11.81
N TRP A 263 -7.72 15.92 10.82
CA TRP A 263 -8.02 15.55 9.43
C TRP A 263 -7.31 16.54 8.49
N GLY A 264 -6.10 16.21 8.05
CA GLY A 264 -5.23 17.17 7.38
C GLY A 264 -5.00 18.41 8.26
N ASN A 265 -5.22 19.60 7.70
CA ASN A 265 -5.12 20.88 8.42
C ASN A 265 -6.38 21.26 9.21
N LYS A 266 -7.37 20.35 9.31
CA LYS A 266 -8.65 20.58 9.99
C LYS A 266 -8.89 19.52 11.06
N THR A 267 -9.97 19.69 11.83
CA THR A 267 -10.48 18.66 12.73
C THR A 267 -11.79 18.09 12.18
N GLN A 268 -12.05 16.83 12.48
CA GLN A 268 -13.28 16.13 12.13
C GLN A 268 -13.83 15.39 13.35
N LYS A 269 -15.15 15.43 13.54
CA LYS A 269 -15.83 14.60 14.54
C LYS A 269 -15.79 13.13 14.13
N VAL A 270 -15.76 12.22 15.11
CA VAL A 270 -15.91 10.77 14.90
C VAL A 270 -17.28 10.48 14.27
N GLY A 271 -18.32 11.17 14.72
CA GLY A 271 -19.64 11.11 14.13
C GLY A 271 -20.27 9.72 14.22
N LYS A 272 -20.94 9.29 13.17
CA LYS A 272 -21.67 8.01 13.10
C LYS A 272 -20.79 6.76 13.30
N ALA A 273 -19.47 6.87 13.19
CA ALA A 273 -18.56 5.76 13.43
C ALA A 273 -18.50 5.38 14.94
N ALA A 274 -18.90 6.27 15.85
CA ALA A 274 -18.78 6.08 17.29
C ALA A 274 -19.53 4.84 17.77
N GLU A 275 -20.75 4.59 17.30
CA GLU A 275 -21.52 3.41 17.62
C GLU A 275 -20.77 2.12 17.28
N LYS A 276 -20.26 2.01 16.04
CA LYS A 276 -19.50 0.84 15.59
C LYS A 276 -18.21 0.64 16.38
N ILE A 277 -17.46 1.73 16.63
CA ILE A 277 -16.23 1.68 17.41
C ILE A 277 -16.48 1.13 18.81
N LEU A 278 -17.49 1.63 19.53
CA LEU A 278 -17.81 1.14 20.88
C LEU A 278 -18.29 -0.30 20.87
N ARG A 279 -19.04 -0.70 19.85
CA ARG A 279 -19.53 -2.07 19.68
C ARG A 279 -18.36 -3.04 19.48
N PHE A 280 -17.45 -2.73 18.56
CA PHE A 280 -16.25 -3.55 18.33
C PHE A 280 -15.32 -3.55 19.55
N SER A 281 -15.24 -2.43 20.27
CA SER A 281 -14.50 -2.35 21.54
C SER A 281 -15.03 -3.34 22.59
N ARG A 282 -16.36 -3.45 22.73
CA ARG A 282 -16.98 -4.41 23.66
C ARG A 282 -16.70 -5.86 23.24
N ALA A 283 -16.80 -6.18 21.96
CA ALA A 283 -16.47 -7.51 21.45
C ALA A 283 -15.00 -7.87 21.71
N LEU A 284 -14.07 -6.95 21.41
CA LEU A 284 -12.65 -7.14 21.67
C LEU A 284 -12.32 -7.27 23.16
N ALA A 285 -12.96 -6.47 24.01
CA ALA A 285 -12.74 -6.52 25.47
C ALA A 285 -13.25 -7.85 26.09
N SER A 286 -14.42 -8.32 25.64
CA SER A 286 -15.04 -9.55 26.13
C SER A 286 -14.47 -10.84 25.50
N GLY A 287 -13.82 -10.72 24.32
CA GLY A 287 -13.39 -11.88 23.54
C GLY A 287 -14.53 -12.69 22.94
N LYS A 288 -15.76 -12.13 22.90
CA LYS A 288 -16.97 -12.83 22.43
C LYS A 288 -17.62 -12.09 21.27
N GLU A 289 -18.17 -12.84 20.32
CA GLU A 289 -19.04 -12.27 19.29
C GLU A 289 -20.39 -11.83 19.88
N GLU A 290 -20.98 -10.79 19.29
CA GLU A 290 -22.31 -10.30 19.64
C GLU A 290 -23.14 -10.18 18.36
N VAL A 291 -24.24 -10.95 18.28
CA VAL A 291 -25.19 -10.84 17.16
C VAL A 291 -26.15 -9.70 17.47
N LEU A 292 -26.10 -8.67 16.61
CA LEU A 292 -26.82 -7.41 16.81
C LEU A 292 -28.16 -7.41 16.10
N GLN A 293 -28.19 -8.01 14.93
CA GLN A 293 -29.39 -8.23 14.12
C GLN A 293 -29.18 -9.45 13.21
N THR A 294 -30.27 -10.06 12.79
CA THR A 294 -30.20 -11.09 11.75
C THR A 294 -29.64 -10.51 10.46
N PRO A 295 -28.59 -11.12 9.85
CA PRO A 295 -28.03 -10.63 8.61
C PRO A 295 -29.06 -10.55 7.48
N ALA A 296 -29.16 -9.39 6.84
CA ALA A 296 -30.09 -9.15 5.73
C ALA A 296 -29.50 -9.72 4.42
N LEU A 297 -29.50 -11.04 4.28
CA LEU A 297 -29.02 -11.73 3.09
C LEU A 297 -30.15 -11.86 2.05
N PRO A 298 -29.86 -11.70 0.74
CA PRO A 298 -30.87 -11.84 -0.29
C PRO A 298 -31.36 -13.30 -0.37
N PRO A 299 -32.68 -13.53 -0.48
CA PRO A 299 -33.19 -14.89 -0.68
C PRO A 299 -32.91 -15.35 -2.12
N SER A 300 -32.27 -16.49 -2.28
CA SER A 300 -32.05 -17.16 -3.56
C SER A 300 -31.70 -18.63 -3.33
N GLU A 301 -31.86 -19.47 -4.36
CA GLU A 301 -31.36 -20.85 -4.34
C GLU A 301 -29.89 -20.93 -4.76
N ASN A 302 -29.44 -19.98 -5.59
CA ASN A 302 -28.08 -19.91 -6.10
C ASN A 302 -27.52 -18.51 -5.91
N TYR A 303 -26.23 -18.40 -5.69
CA TYR A 303 -25.49 -17.16 -5.44
C TYR A 303 -24.18 -17.20 -6.24
N VAL A 304 -23.83 -16.11 -6.86
CA VAL A 304 -22.53 -15.96 -7.51
C VAL A 304 -21.57 -15.32 -6.50
N MET A 305 -20.50 -15.99 -6.14
CA MET A 305 -19.38 -15.34 -5.51
C MET A 305 -18.55 -14.64 -6.57
N PHE A 306 -18.23 -13.37 -6.33
CA PHE A 306 -17.57 -12.48 -7.29
C PHE A 306 -16.43 -11.74 -6.61
N ASP A 307 -15.25 -11.83 -7.21
CA ASP A 307 -14.03 -11.19 -6.73
C ASP A 307 -13.13 -10.81 -7.91
N LEU A 308 -12.29 -9.81 -7.72
CA LEU A 308 -11.40 -9.31 -8.76
C LEU A 308 -10.04 -8.90 -8.20
N GLU A 309 -9.01 -9.07 -9.04
CA GLU A 309 -7.64 -8.71 -8.71
C GLU A 309 -7.14 -7.58 -9.62
N GLY A 310 -6.54 -6.56 -9.03
CA GLY A 310 -6.09 -5.37 -9.74
C GLY A 310 -4.65 -4.98 -9.44
N LEU A 311 -4.01 -4.34 -10.41
CA LEU A 311 -2.73 -3.65 -10.23
C LEU A 311 -2.99 -2.25 -9.68
N PRO A 312 -2.23 -1.82 -8.68
CA PRO A 312 -2.37 -0.46 -8.15
C PRO A 312 -1.90 0.57 -9.19
N PRO A 313 -2.43 1.81 -9.13
CA PRO A 313 -2.09 2.88 -10.09
C PRO A 313 -0.60 3.23 -10.16
N GLN A 314 0.19 2.84 -9.17
CA GLN A 314 1.65 3.03 -9.17
C GLN A 314 2.35 2.18 -10.23
N LEU A 315 1.76 1.03 -10.57
CA LEU A 315 2.34 0.07 -11.51
C LEU A 315 1.76 0.20 -12.91
N ASP A 316 0.53 0.72 -13.03
CA ASP A 316 -0.11 0.93 -14.32
C ASP A 316 -0.87 2.27 -14.35
N GLU A 317 -0.93 2.89 -15.55
CA GLU A 317 -1.61 4.19 -15.71
C GLU A 317 -3.08 4.17 -15.36
N LEU A 318 -3.73 3.04 -15.53
CA LEU A 318 -5.17 2.94 -15.55
C LEU A 318 -5.76 2.12 -14.40
N ASP A 319 -4.97 1.71 -13.40
CA ASP A 319 -5.49 0.88 -12.32
C ASP A 319 -6.21 -0.36 -12.90
N LYS A 320 -5.45 -1.20 -13.59
CA LYS A 320 -5.96 -2.34 -14.36
C LYS A 320 -6.40 -3.49 -13.47
N ILE A 321 -7.54 -4.07 -13.81
CA ILE A 321 -7.96 -5.37 -13.28
C ILE A 321 -7.36 -6.46 -14.16
N TYR A 322 -6.52 -7.31 -13.58
CA TYR A 322 -5.89 -8.40 -14.31
C TYR A 322 -6.63 -9.73 -14.16
N LEU A 323 -7.55 -9.87 -13.18
CA LEU A 323 -8.35 -11.07 -13.01
C LEU A 323 -9.78 -10.71 -12.55
N TRP A 324 -10.75 -11.28 -13.23
CA TRP A 324 -12.17 -11.28 -12.89
C TRP A 324 -12.59 -12.72 -12.59
N GLY A 325 -12.95 -13.01 -11.35
CA GLY A 325 -13.35 -14.35 -10.91
C GLY A 325 -14.80 -14.42 -10.49
N LEU A 326 -15.51 -15.44 -10.96
CA LEU A 326 -16.85 -15.75 -10.51
C LEU A 326 -17.12 -17.26 -10.46
N GLN A 327 -17.97 -17.66 -9.52
CA GLN A 327 -18.41 -19.03 -9.36
C GLN A 327 -19.80 -19.06 -8.73
N VAL A 328 -20.68 -19.91 -9.23
CA VAL A 328 -22.01 -20.11 -8.66
C VAL A 328 -21.95 -21.16 -7.55
N PHE A 329 -22.56 -20.84 -6.41
CA PHE A 329 -22.76 -21.72 -5.27
C PHE A 329 -24.25 -21.85 -4.95
N GLY A 330 -24.66 -22.90 -4.27
CA GLY A 330 -26.05 -23.18 -3.86
C GLY A 330 -26.60 -24.46 -4.45
N ALA A 331 -27.88 -24.45 -4.83
CA ALA A 331 -28.59 -25.66 -5.30
C ALA A 331 -28.02 -26.24 -6.60
N LYS A 332 -27.50 -25.37 -7.49
CA LYS A 332 -26.88 -25.77 -8.77
C LYS A 332 -25.55 -25.06 -8.91
N PRO A 333 -24.45 -25.59 -8.33
CA PRO A 333 -23.14 -24.96 -8.43
C PRO A 333 -22.56 -25.02 -9.83
N SER A 334 -21.69 -24.05 -10.17
CA SER A 334 -20.92 -24.06 -11.41
C SER A 334 -19.43 -24.33 -11.16
N GLU A 335 -18.73 -24.62 -12.25
CA GLU A 335 -17.27 -24.49 -12.25
C GLU A 335 -16.84 -23.04 -12.06
N TYR A 336 -15.61 -22.85 -11.60
CA TYR A 336 -14.99 -21.54 -11.49
C TYR A 336 -14.73 -20.94 -12.87
N LEU A 337 -15.04 -19.65 -13.03
CA LEU A 337 -14.83 -18.86 -14.24
C LEU A 337 -13.89 -17.69 -13.94
N GLY A 338 -12.59 -17.91 -14.13
CA GLY A 338 -11.57 -16.85 -14.05
C GLY A 338 -11.28 -16.28 -15.44
N LYS A 339 -11.29 -14.96 -15.56
CA LYS A 339 -10.94 -14.22 -16.79
C LYS A 339 -9.72 -13.35 -16.51
N ILE A 340 -8.57 -13.81 -16.99
CA ILE A 340 -7.29 -13.09 -16.86
C ILE A 340 -7.14 -12.11 -18.02
N ALA A 341 -6.58 -10.93 -17.74
CA ALA A 341 -6.18 -9.96 -18.74
C ALA A 341 -5.01 -10.48 -19.59
N ASP A 342 -5.00 -10.10 -20.86
CA ASP A 342 -3.83 -10.29 -21.72
C ASP A 342 -2.70 -9.33 -21.38
N ILE A 343 -1.50 -9.67 -21.85
CA ILE A 343 -0.31 -8.85 -21.73
C ILE A 343 -0.41 -7.65 -22.70
N GLY A 344 -0.01 -6.48 -22.21
CA GLY A 344 0.09 -5.27 -23.02
C GLY A 344 -0.90 -4.17 -22.66
N PRO A 345 -0.84 -3.03 -23.37
CA PRO A 345 -1.55 -1.79 -22.98
C PRO A 345 -3.07 -1.92 -22.87
N ASN A 346 -3.69 -2.78 -23.67
CA ASN A 346 -5.14 -3.01 -23.70
C ASN A 346 -5.53 -4.43 -23.25
N GLY A 347 -4.63 -5.16 -22.59
CA GLY A 347 -4.86 -6.55 -22.19
C GLY A 347 -6.02 -6.70 -21.20
N ASP A 348 -6.24 -5.70 -20.37
CA ASP A 348 -7.35 -5.65 -19.41
C ASP A 348 -8.73 -5.59 -20.07
N ARG A 349 -8.83 -5.09 -21.33
CA ARG A 349 -10.06 -5.15 -22.11
C ARG A 349 -10.49 -6.58 -22.43
N VAL A 350 -9.52 -7.45 -22.74
CA VAL A 350 -9.80 -8.87 -23.01
C VAL A 350 -10.38 -9.54 -21.76
N GLY A 351 -9.82 -9.24 -20.59
CA GLY A 351 -10.36 -9.69 -19.30
C GLY A 351 -11.79 -9.20 -19.05
N TRP A 352 -12.05 -7.92 -19.34
CA TRP A 352 -13.38 -7.31 -19.20
C TRP A 352 -14.42 -7.94 -20.14
N ASP A 353 -14.12 -8.04 -21.43
CA ASP A 353 -15.00 -8.64 -22.42
C ASP A 353 -15.32 -10.10 -22.06
N GLY A 354 -14.28 -10.88 -21.66
CA GLY A 354 -14.46 -12.25 -21.20
C GLY A 354 -15.29 -12.37 -19.92
N PHE A 355 -15.16 -11.41 -18.99
CA PHE A 355 -15.98 -11.33 -17.79
C PHE A 355 -17.45 -11.04 -18.12
N LEU A 356 -17.75 -10.11 -19.02
CA LEU A 356 -19.12 -9.83 -19.46
C LEU A 356 -19.79 -11.06 -20.10
N GLU A 357 -19.06 -11.81 -20.93
CA GLU A 357 -19.58 -13.05 -21.51
C GLU A 357 -19.83 -14.12 -20.43
N ALA A 358 -18.95 -14.26 -19.45
CA ALA A 358 -19.15 -15.17 -18.33
C ALA A 358 -20.38 -14.77 -17.48
N ALA A 359 -20.52 -13.50 -17.13
CA ALA A 359 -21.69 -12.98 -16.40
C ALA A 359 -22.99 -13.17 -17.19
N LYS A 360 -22.97 -12.93 -18.52
CA LYS A 360 -24.10 -13.17 -19.43
C LYS A 360 -24.55 -14.64 -19.42
N SER A 361 -23.58 -15.57 -19.46
CA SER A 361 -23.86 -17.00 -19.36
C SER A 361 -24.49 -17.38 -18.00
N VAL A 362 -24.01 -16.79 -16.92
CA VAL A 362 -24.63 -16.98 -15.58
C VAL A 362 -26.07 -16.47 -15.58
N PHE A 363 -26.34 -15.27 -16.07
CA PHE A 363 -27.69 -14.73 -16.14
C PHE A 363 -28.63 -15.54 -17.06
N TYR A 364 -28.09 -16.10 -18.13
CA TYR A 364 -28.86 -16.99 -18.99
C TYR A 364 -29.31 -18.27 -18.29
N THR A 365 -28.41 -18.84 -17.49
CA THR A 365 -28.63 -20.13 -16.81
C THR A 365 -29.44 -20.01 -15.53
N TYR A 366 -29.21 -18.94 -14.75
CA TYR A 366 -29.72 -18.79 -13.38
C TYR A 366 -30.70 -17.62 -13.18
N GLY A 367 -30.89 -16.77 -14.21
CA GLY A 367 -31.70 -15.56 -14.11
C GLY A 367 -31.02 -14.45 -13.32
N ASP A 368 -31.83 -13.60 -12.66
CA ASP A 368 -31.33 -12.53 -11.77
C ASP A 368 -30.91 -13.14 -10.42
N VAL A 369 -29.67 -13.60 -10.38
CA VAL A 369 -29.04 -14.22 -9.22
C VAL A 369 -28.16 -13.19 -8.49
N PRO A 370 -28.12 -13.17 -7.13
CA PRO A 370 -27.27 -12.26 -6.39
C PRO A 370 -25.78 -12.52 -6.64
N PHE A 371 -25.01 -11.46 -6.89
CA PHE A 371 -23.55 -11.47 -6.99
C PHE A 371 -22.98 -10.94 -5.68
N ILE A 372 -22.44 -11.83 -4.90
CA ILE A 372 -21.90 -11.57 -3.55
C ILE A 372 -20.43 -11.23 -3.66
N HIS A 373 -20.04 -10.11 -3.09
CA HIS A 373 -18.66 -9.64 -3.07
C HIS A 373 -18.29 -9.10 -1.69
N TRP A 374 -17.00 -8.84 -1.49
CA TRP A 374 -16.47 -8.30 -0.24
C TRP A 374 -15.92 -6.89 -0.43
N THR A 375 -16.56 -5.89 0.16
CA THR A 375 -16.33 -4.45 0.04
C THR A 375 -16.91 -3.79 -1.22
N HIS A 376 -16.74 -2.47 -1.31
CA HIS A 376 -17.25 -1.66 -2.42
C HIS A 376 -16.32 -1.68 -3.67
N TYR A 377 -15.19 -2.38 -3.59
CA TYR A 377 -14.15 -2.34 -4.64
C TYR A 377 -14.70 -2.84 -5.97
N GLU A 378 -15.37 -3.98 -5.97
CA GLU A 378 -15.93 -4.63 -7.17
C GLU A 378 -16.92 -3.72 -7.88
N ARG A 379 -17.85 -3.11 -7.14
CA ARG A 379 -18.83 -2.16 -7.70
C ARG A 379 -18.13 -0.96 -8.35
N THR A 380 -17.11 -0.43 -7.69
CA THR A 380 -16.33 0.71 -8.18
C THR A 380 -15.60 0.37 -9.47
N LYS A 381 -14.97 -0.82 -9.52
CA LYS A 381 -14.23 -1.25 -10.71
C LYS A 381 -15.14 -1.60 -11.89
N VAL A 382 -16.25 -2.28 -11.65
CA VAL A 382 -17.26 -2.51 -12.70
C VAL A 382 -17.70 -1.17 -13.30
N SER A 383 -18.00 -0.15 -12.50
CA SER A 383 -18.39 1.17 -12.98
C SER A 383 -17.28 1.85 -13.81
N ALA A 384 -16.03 1.80 -13.34
CA ALA A 384 -14.89 2.37 -14.06
C ALA A 384 -14.64 1.67 -15.42
N TYR A 385 -14.86 0.35 -15.48
CA TYR A 385 -14.70 -0.41 -16.72
C TYR A 385 -15.84 -0.18 -17.71
N VAL A 386 -17.06 0.04 -17.24
CA VAL A 386 -18.17 0.51 -18.09
C VAL A 386 -17.84 1.87 -18.72
N GLU A 387 -17.29 2.81 -17.95
CA GLU A 387 -16.85 4.11 -18.49
C GLU A 387 -15.72 3.98 -19.52
N ARG A 388 -14.79 3.03 -19.28
CA ARG A 388 -13.59 2.83 -20.12
C ARG A 388 -13.89 2.07 -21.41
N TYR A 389 -14.64 0.98 -21.35
CA TYR A 389 -14.82 0.00 -22.44
C TYR A 389 -16.26 -0.22 -22.88
N GLY A 390 -17.21 0.37 -22.16
CA GLY A 390 -18.63 0.22 -22.41
C GLY A 390 -19.24 -1.02 -21.74
N ASP A 391 -20.56 -1.11 -21.87
CA ASP A 391 -21.38 -2.22 -21.37
C ASP A 391 -22.08 -2.92 -22.55
N LYS A 392 -21.46 -3.97 -23.03
CA LYS A 392 -22.03 -4.76 -24.11
C LYS A 392 -23.31 -5.49 -23.66
N ASP A 393 -24.39 -5.27 -24.37
CA ASP A 393 -25.70 -5.89 -24.10
C ASP A 393 -26.33 -5.53 -22.73
N GLY A 394 -25.85 -4.51 -22.03
CA GLY A 394 -26.36 -4.08 -20.71
C GLY A 394 -26.06 -5.08 -19.59
N VAL A 395 -25.06 -5.94 -19.76
CA VAL A 395 -24.71 -7.01 -18.81
C VAL A 395 -24.15 -6.43 -17.51
N ALA A 396 -23.27 -5.42 -17.60
CA ALA A 396 -22.69 -4.79 -16.42
C ALA A 396 -23.74 -4.01 -15.61
N GLU A 397 -24.68 -3.34 -16.26
CA GLU A 397 -25.78 -2.67 -15.55
C GLU A 397 -26.72 -3.67 -14.88
N ARG A 398 -26.97 -4.82 -15.51
CA ARG A 398 -27.70 -5.93 -14.88
C ARG A 398 -26.95 -6.47 -13.67
N LEU A 399 -25.64 -6.69 -13.81
CA LEU A 399 -24.76 -7.14 -12.72
C LEU A 399 -24.80 -6.14 -11.54
N LYS A 400 -24.66 -4.83 -11.81
CA LYS A 400 -24.65 -3.80 -10.75
C LYS A 400 -25.93 -3.78 -9.92
N ARG A 401 -27.07 -4.13 -10.50
CA ARG A 401 -28.36 -4.27 -9.77
C ARG A 401 -28.39 -5.48 -8.86
N ASN A 402 -27.62 -6.52 -9.18
CA ASN A 402 -27.56 -7.78 -8.43
C ASN A 402 -26.33 -7.87 -7.50
N LEU A 403 -25.48 -6.83 -7.45
CA LEU A 403 -24.32 -6.79 -6.52
C LEU A 403 -24.77 -6.65 -5.08
N VAL A 404 -24.25 -7.51 -4.22
CA VAL A 404 -24.49 -7.53 -2.77
C VAL A 404 -23.15 -7.50 -2.04
N ASP A 405 -22.87 -6.39 -1.37
CA ASP A 405 -21.66 -6.20 -0.55
C ASP A 405 -21.86 -6.87 0.82
N LEU A 406 -21.12 -7.95 1.05
CA LEU A 406 -21.22 -8.73 2.28
C LEU A 406 -20.52 -8.07 3.47
N PHE A 407 -19.56 -7.19 3.23
CA PHE A 407 -18.79 -6.50 4.27
C PHE A 407 -19.69 -5.63 5.19
N PRO A 408 -20.50 -4.68 4.70
CA PRO A 408 -21.38 -3.91 5.56
C PRO A 408 -22.48 -4.76 6.21
N ILE A 409 -22.95 -5.82 5.55
CA ILE A 409 -23.92 -6.76 6.16
C ILE A 409 -23.29 -7.41 7.38
N THR A 410 -22.06 -7.92 7.25
CA THR A 410 -21.32 -8.54 8.36
C THR A 410 -21.12 -7.54 9.52
N GLN A 411 -20.59 -6.35 9.22
CA GLN A 411 -20.32 -5.35 10.26
C GLN A 411 -21.57 -4.84 10.98
N ASN A 412 -22.69 -4.75 10.30
CA ASN A 412 -23.94 -4.27 10.90
C ASN A 412 -24.66 -5.37 11.68
N SER A 413 -24.41 -6.62 11.35
CA SER A 413 -25.13 -7.75 11.96
C SER A 413 -24.38 -8.36 13.14
N ILE A 414 -23.05 -8.34 13.13
CA ILE A 414 -22.27 -9.05 14.15
C ILE A 414 -21.04 -8.22 14.55
N ALA A 415 -20.89 -8.00 15.85
CA ALA A 415 -19.63 -7.51 16.41
C ALA A 415 -18.73 -8.70 16.74
N LEU A 416 -17.56 -8.73 16.11
CA LEU A 416 -16.57 -9.79 16.26
C LEU A 416 -15.37 -9.33 17.10
N PRO A 417 -14.76 -10.20 17.92
CA PRO A 417 -13.56 -9.91 18.68
C PRO A 417 -12.30 -10.01 17.81
N ILE A 418 -12.29 -9.30 16.68
CA ILE A 418 -11.22 -9.32 15.70
C ILE A 418 -10.75 -7.89 15.37
N PRO A 419 -9.49 -7.70 15.00
CA PRO A 419 -8.93 -6.37 14.75
C PRO A 419 -9.30 -5.77 13.39
N SER A 420 -9.88 -6.56 12.50
CA SER A 420 -10.30 -6.13 11.16
C SER A 420 -11.40 -7.02 10.60
N TYR A 421 -12.26 -6.44 9.79
CA TYR A 421 -13.26 -7.15 8.99
C TYR A 421 -12.81 -7.42 7.56
N SER A 422 -11.51 -7.47 7.27
CA SER A 422 -11.04 -7.99 5.98
C SER A 422 -11.45 -9.47 5.84
N LEU A 423 -11.71 -9.91 4.60
CA LEU A 423 -12.13 -11.29 4.34
C LEU A 423 -11.21 -12.31 5.03
N LYS A 424 -9.87 -12.13 4.89
CA LYS A 424 -8.86 -13.01 5.49
C LYS A 424 -8.92 -13.12 7.02
N VAL A 425 -9.34 -12.07 7.69
CA VAL A 425 -9.49 -12.10 9.16
C VAL A 425 -10.80 -12.76 9.56
N VAL A 426 -11.88 -12.46 8.83
CA VAL A 426 -13.20 -13.06 9.10
C VAL A 426 -13.21 -14.55 8.78
N GLU A 427 -12.66 -14.98 7.63
CA GLU A 427 -12.58 -16.40 7.27
C GLU A 427 -11.75 -17.20 8.27
N LYS A 428 -10.65 -16.63 8.77
CA LYS A 428 -9.85 -17.26 9.84
C LYS A 428 -10.64 -17.38 11.15
N TYR A 429 -11.40 -16.33 11.50
CA TYR A 429 -12.25 -16.34 12.70
C TYR A 429 -13.31 -17.44 12.66
N ILE A 430 -13.94 -17.66 11.51
CA ILE A 430 -14.95 -18.71 11.33
C ILE A 430 -14.35 -20.12 11.14
N GLY A 431 -13.01 -20.23 11.10
CA GLY A 431 -12.29 -21.50 10.97
C GLY A 431 -12.15 -22.02 9.54
N TYR A 432 -12.36 -21.18 8.52
CA TYR A 432 -12.06 -21.53 7.13
C TYR A 432 -10.57 -21.73 6.92
N LYS A 433 -10.19 -22.79 6.22
CA LYS A 433 -8.79 -23.13 5.95
C LYS A 433 -8.53 -23.11 4.45
N ARG A 434 -7.58 -22.30 4.04
CA ARG A 434 -7.09 -22.28 2.66
C ARG A 434 -6.11 -23.42 2.41
N SER A 435 -6.02 -23.87 1.17
CA SER A 435 -4.97 -24.79 0.72
C SER A 435 -3.62 -24.09 0.60
N GLN A 436 -3.64 -22.79 0.25
CA GLN A 436 -2.48 -21.92 0.08
C GLN A 436 -2.46 -20.85 1.18
N THR A 437 -1.69 -21.07 2.25
CA THR A 437 -1.66 -20.19 3.43
C THR A 437 -0.69 -19.01 3.29
N GLU A 438 0.30 -19.10 2.40
CA GLU A 438 1.38 -18.12 2.24
C GLU A 438 1.04 -17.02 1.21
N TYR A 439 -0.06 -17.16 0.46
CA TYR A 439 -0.41 -16.25 -0.62
C TYR A 439 -1.39 -15.17 -0.18
N GLY A 440 -1.13 -13.94 -0.65
CA GLY A 440 -1.95 -12.76 -0.43
C GLY A 440 -2.14 -11.97 -1.70
N GLY A 441 -2.97 -10.91 -1.68
CA GLY A 441 -3.15 -10.01 -2.82
C GLY A 441 -1.82 -9.44 -3.32
N ASP A 442 -0.89 -9.12 -2.41
CA ASP A 442 0.46 -8.65 -2.74
C ASP A 442 1.25 -9.70 -3.53
N TRP A 443 1.14 -10.97 -3.12
CA TRP A 443 1.77 -12.07 -3.85
C TRP A 443 1.13 -12.27 -5.24
N ALA A 444 -0.21 -12.21 -5.34
CA ALA A 444 -0.92 -12.38 -6.61
C ALA A 444 -0.54 -11.28 -7.62
N MET A 445 -0.43 -10.03 -7.17
CA MET A 445 0.09 -8.93 -7.99
C MET A 445 1.51 -9.18 -8.46
N ALA A 446 2.41 -9.60 -7.56
CA ALA A 446 3.79 -9.93 -7.89
C ALA A 446 3.87 -11.09 -8.89
N ALA A 447 3.07 -12.13 -8.71
CA ALA A 447 3.00 -13.27 -9.61
C ALA A 447 2.50 -12.87 -11.01
N PHE A 448 1.48 -12.00 -11.09
CA PHE A 448 0.99 -11.50 -12.37
C PHE A 448 2.06 -10.69 -13.11
N ILE A 449 2.75 -9.76 -12.44
CA ILE A 449 3.84 -8.99 -13.03
C ILE A 449 4.94 -9.91 -13.56
N LYS A 450 5.41 -10.87 -12.74
CA LYS A 450 6.40 -11.87 -13.17
C LYS A 450 5.92 -12.69 -14.36
N ALA A 451 4.63 -13.03 -14.43
CA ALA A 451 4.04 -13.74 -15.57
C ALA A 451 4.05 -12.89 -16.85
N THR A 452 3.89 -11.56 -16.75
CA THR A 452 3.94 -10.67 -17.92
C THR A 452 5.35 -10.49 -18.48
N GLU A 453 6.37 -10.72 -17.67
CA GLU A 453 7.77 -10.42 -18.01
C GLU A 453 8.58 -11.64 -18.37
N THR A 454 8.17 -12.84 -17.92
CA THR A 454 8.88 -14.06 -18.25
C THR A 454 8.70 -14.45 -19.72
N SER A 455 9.80 -14.83 -20.37
CA SER A 455 9.79 -15.47 -21.70
C SER A 455 9.55 -16.99 -21.64
N ASP A 456 9.58 -17.57 -20.45
CA ASP A 456 9.34 -19.00 -20.20
C ASP A 456 7.82 -19.24 -20.11
N GLU A 457 7.26 -19.89 -21.12
CA GLU A 457 5.83 -20.17 -21.23
C GLU A 457 5.31 -21.11 -20.13
N ASP A 458 6.11 -22.11 -19.71
CA ASP A 458 5.71 -23.06 -18.67
C ASP A 458 5.63 -22.34 -17.32
N LYS A 459 6.63 -21.52 -17.00
CA LYS A 459 6.64 -20.70 -15.79
C LYS A 459 5.51 -19.65 -15.79
N ARG A 460 5.24 -19.04 -16.93
CA ARG A 460 4.10 -18.13 -17.08
C ARG A 460 2.78 -18.81 -16.74
N LYS A 461 2.56 -19.99 -17.33
CA LYS A 461 1.35 -20.77 -17.09
C LYS A 461 1.21 -21.16 -15.63
N GLU A 462 2.28 -21.64 -14.99
CA GLU A 462 2.30 -21.99 -13.57
C GLU A 462 1.90 -20.79 -12.69
N LEU A 463 2.46 -19.60 -12.94
CA LEU A 463 2.12 -18.38 -12.20
C LEU A 463 0.65 -18.00 -12.37
N LEU A 464 0.12 -18.03 -13.60
CA LEU A 464 -1.27 -17.71 -13.88
C LEU A 464 -2.23 -18.73 -13.25
N GLU A 465 -1.93 -20.02 -13.28
CA GLU A 465 -2.73 -21.06 -12.61
C GLU A 465 -2.74 -20.88 -11.09
N SER A 466 -1.62 -20.47 -10.50
CA SER A 466 -1.53 -20.18 -9.08
C SER A 466 -2.39 -18.98 -8.67
N ILE A 467 -2.43 -17.93 -9.50
CA ILE A 467 -3.30 -16.76 -9.30
C ILE A 467 -4.78 -17.15 -9.41
N LEU A 468 -5.15 -17.97 -10.40
CA LEU A 468 -6.52 -18.48 -10.55
C LEU A 468 -6.95 -19.31 -9.32
N THR A 469 -6.04 -20.11 -8.79
CA THR A 469 -6.28 -20.91 -7.58
C THR A 469 -6.48 -20.01 -6.36
N TYR A 470 -5.66 -18.97 -6.21
CA TYR A 470 -5.79 -17.99 -5.15
C TYR A 470 -7.17 -17.29 -5.18
N ASN A 471 -7.59 -16.78 -6.34
CA ASN A 471 -8.89 -16.13 -6.50
C ASN A 471 -10.07 -17.10 -6.26
N ARG A 472 -9.95 -18.36 -6.73
CA ARG A 472 -10.96 -19.39 -6.44
C ARG A 472 -11.13 -19.61 -4.95
N GLU A 473 -10.06 -19.59 -4.17
CA GLU A 473 -10.10 -19.70 -2.72
C GLU A 473 -10.74 -18.46 -2.06
N ASP A 474 -10.55 -17.26 -2.60
CA ASP A 474 -11.23 -16.05 -2.12
C ASP A 474 -12.75 -16.16 -2.32
N LEU A 475 -13.20 -16.69 -3.46
CA LEU A 475 -14.64 -16.97 -3.70
C LEU A 475 -15.19 -18.03 -2.73
N ALA A 476 -14.45 -19.10 -2.50
CA ALA A 476 -14.86 -20.15 -1.57
C ALA A 476 -14.90 -19.66 -0.11
N ALA A 477 -13.95 -18.80 0.28
CA ALA A 477 -13.94 -18.15 1.58
C ALA A 477 -15.14 -17.20 1.75
N THR A 478 -15.47 -16.41 0.71
CA THR A 478 -16.64 -15.54 0.70
C THR A 478 -17.93 -16.34 0.86
N TRP A 479 -18.04 -17.49 0.17
CA TRP A 479 -19.16 -18.41 0.34
C TRP A 479 -19.23 -18.98 1.77
N ALA A 480 -18.10 -19.39 2.34
CA ALA A 480 -18.07 -19.90 3.72
C ALA A 480 -18.54 -18.83 4.74
N VAL A 481 -18.14 -17.58 4.56
CA VAL A 481 -18.62 -16.46 5.40
C VAL A 481 -20.11 -16.23 5.17
N PHE A 482 -20.58 -16.28 3.93
CA PHE A 482 -22.01 -16.15 3.62
C PHE A 482 -22.85 -17.23 4.30
N GLU A 483 -22.45 -18.50 4.22
CA GLU A 483 -23.13 -19.62 4.90
C GLU A 483 -23.07 -19.46 6.42
N TRP A 484 -21.95 -19.04 6.97
CA TRP A 484 -21.82 -18.78 8.39
C TRP A 484 -22.79 -17.65 8.83
N LEU A 485 -22.92 -16.58 8.06
CA LEU A 485 -23.87 -15.49 8.33
C LEU A 485 -25.33 -15.98 8.33
N ARG A 486 -25.69 -16.92 7.45
CA ARG A 486 -27.05 -17.53 7.41
C ARG A 486 -27.43 -18.24 8.73
N THR A 487 -26.43 -18.70 9.49
CA THR A 487 -26.69 -19.35 10.80
C THR A 487 -26.97 -18.36 11.92
N LYS A 488 -26.68 -17.06 11.72
CA LYS A 488 -26.77 -16.05 12.77
C LYS A 488 -28.19 -15.50 12.89
N LYS A 489 -28.74 -15.57 14.11
CA LYS A 489 -30.06 -15.03 14.46
C LYS A 489 -29.93 -14.30 15.79
N VAL A 490 -30.72 -13.26 15.97
CA VAL A 490 -30.88 -12.61 17.27
C VAL A 490 -31.66 -13.59 18.13
N THR A 491 -31.10 -13.98 19.26
CA THR A 491 -31.77 -14.81 20.29
C THR A 491 -32.61 -13.96 21.21
#